data_a68e579b13a138becfdca85cf54653c7
#
_entry.id   a68e579b13a138becfdca85cf54653c7
#
_cell.length_a   1.000
_cell.length_b   1.000
_cell.length_c   1.000
_cell.angle_alpha   90.00
_cell.angle_beta   90.00
_cell.angle_gamma   90.00
#
_symmetry.space_group_name_H-M   'P 1'
#
loop_
_entity.id
_entity.type
_entity.pdbx_description
1 polymer ?
#
loop_
_entity_poly.entity_id
_entity_poly.type
_entity_poly.pdbx_seq_one_letter_code
_entity_poly.pdbx_strand_id
1 'polypeptide(L)'
;MSVKNKLPLILALLGLFAFAGSAAAQVGPQRNGLTSQSQLNLSANAQNALQLDISTAAGGATVVGATGNSSTGVFSLDFGNVNGLGIGTPTAGVSVAISAGGATYTSPISLTPRYSGHVNNTASISVLLDGTAGDANGRAATREGAAAASVAAPSTTVPNIFTSSAVNGTAVTRYVGYFVSNANGASAVNGAMSSRVIYEITIP
;
A
#
# COMPACT_ATOMS: atom_id res chain seq x y z
N MET A 1 -50.93 -22.76 19.34
CA MET A 1 -49.84 -21.75 19.43
C MET A 1 -48.55 -22.50 19.76
N SER A 2 -47.70 -22.68 18.78
CA SER A 2 -46.53 -23.59 18.83
C SER A 2 -45.37 -22.97 19.65
N VAL A 3 -44.95 -23.66 20.70
CA VAL A 3 -43.88 -23.25 21.62
C VAL A 3 -42.49 -23.36 20.99
N LYS A 4 -42.37 -23.88 19.74
CA LYS A 4 -41.10 -24.20 19.08
C LYS A 4 -40.24 -22.99 18.67
N ASN A 5 -40.80 -21.78 18.58
CA ASN A 5 -40.06 -20.60 18.09
C ASN A 5 -39.56 -19.68 19.21
N LYS A 6 -39.76 -20.01 20.49
CA LYS A 6 -39.29 -19.15 21.59
C LYS A 6 -37.97 -19.59 22.21
N LEU A 7 -37.53 -20.82 21.94
CA LEU A 7 -36.30 -21.36 22.50
C LEU A 7 -35.01 -20.62 22.05
N PRO A 8 -34.84 -20.26 20.76
CA PRO A 8 -33.63 -19.52 20.36
C PRO A 8 -33.56 -18.10 20.94
N LEU A 9 -34.73 -17.47 21.17
CA LEU A 9 -34.73 -16.11 21.73
C LEU A 9 -34.32 -16.09 23.21
N ILE A 10 -34.71 -17.12 23.97
CA ILE A 10 -34.36 -17.25 25.39
C ILE A 10 -32.87 -17.59 25.54
N LEU A 11 -32.31 -18.41 24.64
CA LEU A 11 -30.89 -18.75 24.66
C LEU A 11 -30.02 -17.53 24.27
N ALA A 12 -30.48 -16.71 23.32
CA ALA A 12 -29.80 -15.47 22.94
C ALA A 12 -29.83 -14.42 24.05
N LEU A 13 -30.94 -14.37 24.82
CA LEU A 13 -31.05 -13.45 25.95
C LEU A 13 -30.19 -13.90 27.13
N LEU A 14 -30.10 -15.23 27.41
CA LEU A 14 -29.19 -15.75 28.44
C LEU A 14 -27.71 -15.55 28.06
N GLY A 15 -27.37 -15.66 26.77
CA GLY A 15 -25.99 -15.39 26.28
C GLY A 15 -25.57 -13.92 26.44
N LEU A 16 -26.52 -12.99 26.30
CA LEU A 16 -26.25 -11.56 26.47
C LEU A 16 -26.01 -11.18 27.95
N PHE A 17 -26.67 -11.88 28.91
CA PHE A 17 -26.43 -11.64 30.32
C PHE A 17 -25.14 -12.28 30.85
N ALA A 18 -24.61 -13.30 30.21
CA ALA A 18 -23.35 -13.93 30.60
C ALA A 18 -22.12 -13.07 30.33
N PHE A 19 -22.21 -12.07 29.43
CA PHE A 19 -21.15 -11.11 29.17
C PHE A 19 -21.31 -9.77 29.89
N ALA A 20 -22.40 -9.56 30.58
CA ALA A 20 -22.49 -8.51 31.58
C ALA A 20 -21.72 -8.97 32.82
N GLY A 21 -20.41 -9.16 32.68
CA GLY A 21 -19.50 -9.25 33.81
C GLY A 21 -19.81 -8.05 34.69
N SER A 22 -20.34 -8.31 35.90
CA SER A 22 -20.53 -7.28 36.91
C SER A 22 -19.20 -6.53 37.03
N ALA A 23 -19.15 -5.31 36.48
CA ALA A 23 -18.14 -4.35 36.90
C ALA A 23 -18.43 -4.03 38.36
N ALA A 24 -18.07 -4.96 39.27
CA ALA A 24 -18.02 -4.66 40.67
C ALA A 24 -17.00 -3.54 40.80
N ALA A 25 -17.47 -2.34 41.08
CA ALA A 25 -16.60 -1.26 41.45
C ALA A 25 -15.74 -1.74 42.61
N GLN A 26 -14.48 -2.05 42.37
CA GLN A 26 -13.53 -2.36 43.43
C GLN A 26 -13.34 -1.10 44.26
N VAL A 27 -13.86 -1.13 45.47
CA VAL A 27 -13.62 -0.06 46.44
C VAL A 27 -12.16 -0.17 46.85
N GLY A 28 -11.39 0.85 46.61
CA GLY A 28 -9.99 0.94 47.05
C GLY A 28 -9.90 0.95 48.60
N PRO A 29 -8.72 0.66 49.16
CA PRO A 29 -8.52 0.61 50.59
C PRO A 29 -8.83 1.96 51.23
N GLN A 30 -9.73 1.97 52.23
CA GLN A 30 -10.02 3.16 53.01
C GLN A 30 -8.89 3.40 54.02
N ARG A 31 -8.40 4.62 54.13
CA ARG A 31 -7.40 5.06 55.08
C ARG A 31 -7.95 6.22 55.92
N ASN A 32 -7.66 6.18 57.23
CA ASN A 32 -7.92 7.30 58.12
C ASN A 32 -6.86 8.36 57.89
N GLY A 33 -7.10 9.33 57.00
CA GLY A 33 -6.20 10.38 56.64
C GLY A 33 -6.72 11.22 55.47
N LEU A 34 -6.02 12.32 55.20
CA LEU A 34 -6.42 13.25 54.13
C LEU A 34 -6.11 12.75 52.70
N THR A 35 -5.41 11.62 52.53
CA THR A 35 -5.08 11.04 51.25
C THR A 35 -5.39 9.56 51.19
N SER A 36 -6.07 9.13 50.11
CA SER A 36 -6.30 7.74 49.75
C SER A 36 -5.74 7.50 48.35
N GLN A 37 -5.01 6.39 48.16
CA GLN A 37 -4.45 6.00 46.85
C GLN A 37 -5.03 4.65 46.45
N SER A 38 -5.44 4.56 45.18
CA SER A 38 -5.84 3.32 44.54
C SER A 38 -4.93 3.07 43.34
N GLN A 39 -4.51 1.84 43.12
CA GLN A 39 -3.63 1.46 42.04
C GLN A 39 -4.41 0.62 41.02
N LEU A 40 -4.28 0.99 39.75
CA LEU A 40 -4.76 0.21 38.62
C LEU A 40 -3.54 -0.36 37.86
N ASN A 41 -3.49 -1.68 37.77
CA ASN A 41 -2.47 -2.36 36.98
C ASN A 41 -2.98 -2.50 35.54
N LEU A 42 -2.20 -2.03 34.58
CA LEU A 42 -2.45 -2.14 33.14
C LEU A 42 -1.48 -3.15 32.54
N SER A 43 -1.97 -4.04 31.69
CA SER A 43 -1.12 -4.97 30.96
C SER A 43 -1.52 -4.99 29.48
N ALA A 44 -0.52 -5.06 28.60
CA ALA A 44 -0.70 -5.25 27.16
C ALA A 44 0.52 -5.98 26.59
N ASN A 45 0.31 -6.70 25.50
CA ASN A 45 1.41 -7.30 24.71
C ASN A 45 1.67 -6.41 23.49
N ALA A 46 2.89 -5.85 23.39
CA ALA A 46 3.33 -5.14 22.21
C ALA A 46 3.77 -6.17 21.13
N GLN A 47 3.35 -5.93 19.91
CA GLN A 47 3.73 -6.75 18.74
C GLN A 47 4.53 -5.93 17.74
N ASN A 48 5.43 -6.59 17.01
CA ASN A 48 6.10 -5.99 15.89
C ASN A 48 5.11 -5.82 14.72
N ALA A 49 5.18 -4.68 14.06
CA ALA A 49 4.36 -4.38 12.89
C ALA A 49 5.21 -3.77 11.78
N LEU A 50 4.85 -4.08 10.53
CA LEU A 50 5.51 -3.60 9.33
C LEU A 50 4.46 -3.34 8.26
N GLN A 51 4.51 -2.14 7.63
CA GLN A 51 3.59 -1.70 6.59
C GLN A 51 4.33 -0.80 5.59
N LEU A 52 3.99 -0.88 4.32
CA LEU A 52 4.42 0.06 3.28
C LEU A 52 3.17 0.71 2.66
N ASP A 53 3.01 2.01 2.89
CA ASP A 53 1.94 2.78 2.30
C ASP A 53 2.36 3.31 0.93
N ILE A 54 1.50 3.16 -0.08
CA ILE A 54 1.66 3.78 -1.41
C ILE A 54 0.60 4.86 -1.57
N SER A 55 1.00 6.05 -1.95
CA SER A 55 0.10 7.19 -2.11
C SER A 55 0.51 8.10 -3.27
N THR A 56 -0.36 9.03 -3.62
CA THR A 56 -0.07 10.08 -4.60
C THR A 56 1.04 10.99 -4.09
N ALA A 57 2.12 11.12 -4.86
CA ALA A 57 3.14 12.14 -4.58
C ALA A 57 2.72 13.51 -5.13
N ALA A 58 3.39 14.57 -4.68
CA ALA A 58 3.15 15.92 -5.18
C ALA A 58 3.37 15.98 -6.71
N GLY A 59 2.38 16.48 -7.43
CA GLY A 59 2.38 16.56 -8.89
C GLY A 59 2.15 15.24 -9.62
N GLY A 60 1.87 14.15 -8.91
CA GLY A 60 1.57 12.85 -9.48
C GLY A 60 0.10 12.64 -9.81
N ALA A 61 -0.16 11.64 -10.67
CA ALA A 61 -1.51 11.16 -10.92
C ALA A 61 -2.06 10.44 -9.67
N THR A 62 -3.37 10.45 -9.51
CA THR A 62 -4.03 9.92 -8.32
C THR A 62 -3.80 8.41 -8.18
N VAL A 63 -3.20 8.02 -7.07
CA VAL A 63 -3.10 6.63 -6.64
C VAL A 63 -4.38 6.28 -5.89
N VAL A 64 -5.09 5.26 -6.37
CA VAL A 64 -6.28 4.69 -5.72
C VAL A 64 -5.88 3.36 -5.11
N GLY A 65 -6.15 3.15 -3.84
CA GLY A 65 -5.72 1.95 -3.16
C GLY A 65 -6.70 1.43 -2.13
N ALA A 66 -6.48 0.18 -1.73
CA ALA A 66 -7.21 -0.41 -0.63
C ALA A 66 -6.80 0.28 0.68
N THR A 67 -7.78 0.85 1.36
CA THR A 67 -7.63 1.30 2.73
C THR A 67 -7.79 0.08 3.64
N GLY A 68 -6.79 -0.23 4.46
CA GLY A 68 -6.91 -1.28 5.48
C GLY A 68 -5.58 -1.95 5.81
N ASN A 69 -5.52 -2.61 6.97
CA ASN A 69 -4.38 -3.38 7.48
C ASN A 69 -4.22 -4.73 6.74
N SER A 70 -4.09 -4.69 5.44
CA SER A 70 -3.83 -5.90 4.64
C SER A 70 -2.32 -6.08 4.50
N SER A 71 -1.82 -7.30 4.66
CA SER A 71 -0.41 -7.65 4.43
C SER A 71 0.00 -7.45 2.96
N THR A 72 -0.97 -7.38 2.05
CA THR A 72 -0.80 -7.07 0.63
C THR A 72 -1.84 -6.05 0.20
N GLY A 73 -1.44 -4.77 0.17
CA GLY A 73 -2.26 -3.70 -0.41
C GLY A 73 -2.18 -3.74 -1.94
N VAL A 74 -3.33 -3.64 -2.62
CA VAL A 74 -3.37 -3.44 -4.08
C VAL A 74 -3.73 -1.99 -4.34
N PHE A 75 -2.83 -1.28 -4.99
CA PHE A 75 -2.99 0.11 -5.39
C PHE A 75 -3.07 0.19 -6.91
N SER A 76 -3.78 1.14 -7.44
CA SER A 76 -3.90 1.37 -8.88
C SER A 76 -3.58 2.82 -9.24
N LEU A 77 -2.99 3.00 -10.41
CA LEU A 77 -2.69 4.30 -10.99
C LEU A 77 -3.03 4.22 -12.47
N ASP A 78 -3.91 5.10 -12.92
CA ASP A 78 -4.36 5.17 -14.30
C ASP A 78 -3.52 6.21 -15.07
N PHE A 79 -2.92 5.78 -16.16
CA PHE A 79 -2.14 6.64 -17.06
C PHE A 79 -2.98 7.32 -18.13
N GLY A 80 -4.27 6.98 -18.26
CA GLY A 80 -5.14 7.48 -19.30
C GLY A 80 -4.77 6.95 -20.69
N ASN A 81 -5.04 7.75 -21.73
CA ASN A 81 -4.73 7.35 -23.10
C ASN A 81 -3.30 7.73 -23.47
N VAL A 82 -2.48 6.73 -23.72
CA VAL A 82 -1.05 6.89 -24.06
C VAL A 82 -0.75 6.31 -25.44
N ASN A 83 0.25 6.85 -26.13
CA ASN A 83 0.71 6.34 -27.43
C ASN A 83 2.20 6.62 -27.65
N GLY A 84 2.81 5.94 -28.64
CA GLY A 84 4.23 6.06 -28.94
C GLY A 84 4.68 7.42 -29.50
N LEU A 85 3.76 8.28 -29.90
CA LEU A 85 4.05 9.62 -30.40
C LEU A 85 3.98 10.71 -29.32
N GLY A 86 3.53 10.35 -28.10
CA GLY A 86 3.39 11.32 -27.01
C GLY A 86 2.24 12.31 -27.15
N ILE A 87 1.30 12.06 -28.07
CA ILE A 87 0.16 12.93 -28.38
C ILE A 87 -1.17 12.41 -27.81
N GLY A 88 -1.12 11.43 -26.90
CA GLY A 88 -2.29 10.92 -26.19
C GLY A 88 -2.88 11.95 -25.20
N THR A 89 -3.92 11.53 -24.49
CA THR A 89 -4.52 12.30 -23.40
C THR A 89 -4.24 11.59 -22.07
N PRO A 90 -3.02 11.74 -21.52
CA PRO A 90 -2.69 11.11 -20.26
C PRO A 90 -3.49 11.71 -19.11
N THR A 91 -3.66 10.96 -18.04
CA THR A 91 -4.27 11.43 -16.80
C THR A 91 -3.48 12.60 -16.21
N ALA A 92 -4.16 13.53 -15.56
CA ALA A 92 -3.52 14.65 -14.86
C ALA A 92 -2.47 14.13 -13.86
N GLY A 93 -1.28 14.75 -13.87
CA GLY A 93 -0.14 14.32 -13.05
C GLY A 93 0.76 13.27 -13.72
N VAL A 94 0.45 12.84 -14.94
CA VAL A 94 1.35 12.04 -15.78
C VAL A 94 2.17 12.97 -16.65
N SER A 95 3.50 12.86 -16.58
CA SER A 95 4.45 13.57 -17.43
C SER A 95 4.80 12.73 -18.65
N VAL A 96 5.07 13.40 -19.78
CA VAL A 96 5.43 12.75 -21.05
C VAL A 96 6.80 13.22 -21.52
N ALA A 97 7.68 12.28 -21.83
CA ALA A 97 8.98 12.54 -22.48
C ALA A 97 9.03 11.81 -23.82
N ILE A 98 9.21 12.55 -24.91
CA ILE A 98 9.23 12.04 -26.28
C ILE A 98 10.67 11.79 -26.71
N SER A 99 10.90 10.65 -27.35
CA SER A 99 12.19 10.25 -27.94
C SER A 99 11.99 9.74 -29.36
N ALA A 100 13.09 9.53 -30.11
CA ALA A 100 13.03 8.97 -31.44
C ALA A 100 12.39 7.57 -31.51
N GLY A 101 12.48 6.79 -30.43
CA GLY A 101 11.93 5.42 -30.35
C GLY A 101 10.52 5.31 -29.78
N GLY A 102 9.96 6.40 -29.25
CA GLY A 102 8.65 6.38 -28.59
C GLY A 102 8.48 7.44 -27.52
N ALA A 103 7.48 7.29 -26.68
CA ALA A 103 7.16 8.19 -25.58
C ALA A 103 7.20 7.47 -24.23
N THR A 104 7.81 8.11 -23.24
CA THR A 104 7.81 7.64 -21.85
C THR A 104 6.81 8.48 -21.05
N TYR A 105 5.88 7.80 -20.41
CA TYR A 105 4.88 8.38 -19.52
C TYR A 105 5.24 8.03 -18.09
N THR A 106 5.35 9.01 -17.21
CA THR A 106 5.74 8.80 -15.81
C THR A 106 4.87 9.58 -14.86
N SER A 107 4.66 9.01 -13.69
CA SER A 107 4.01 9.68 -12.56
C SER A 107 4.80 9.41 -11.28
N PRO A 108 5.05 10.42 -10.43
CA PRO A 108 5.61 10.20 -9.12
C PRO A 108 4.58 9.56 -8.19
N ILE A 109 5.05 8.64 -7.37
CA ILE A 109 4.34 8.03 -6.25
C ILE A 109 5.13 8.22 -4.96
N SER A 110 4.47 8.12 -3.83
CA SER A 110 5.07 8.21 -2.50
C SER A 110 4.98 6.87 -1.79
N LEU A 111 6.12 6.35 -1.34
CA LEU A 111 6.26 5.13 -0.56
C LEU A 111 6.60 5.51 0.87
N THR A 112 5.72 5.23 1.83
CA THR A 112 5.95 5.56 3.24
C THR A 112 6.06 4.29 4.07
N PRO A 113 7.26 3.94 4.56
CA PRO A 113 7.44 2.82 5.47
C PRO A 113 6.87 3.15 6.85
N ARG A 114 6.15 2.19 7.44
CA ARG A 114 5.67 2.27 8.81
C ARG A 114 6.03 0.98 9.53
N TYR A 115 6.69 1.09 10.68
CA TYR A 115 7.06 -0.07 11.46
C TYR A 115 7.15 0.27 12.95
N SER A 116 6.91 -0.73 13.80
CA SER A 116 6.98 -0.63 15.24
C SER A 116 7.50 -1.92 15.86
N GLY A 117 8.10 -1.81 17.04
CA GLY A 117 8.61 -2.96 17.78
C GLY A 117 9.95 -3.52 17.27
N HIS A 118 10.58 -2.88 16.29
CA HIS A 118 11.88 -3.27 15.73
C HIS A 118 13.01 -2.45 16.38
N VAL A 119 14.17 -3.08 16.53
CA VAL A 119 15.37 -2.43 17.09
C VAL A 119 16.08 -1.54 16.08
N ASN A 120 15.88 -1.80 14.78
CA ASN A 120 16.49 -1.02 13.71
C ASN A 120 15.61 0.19 13.37
N ASN A 121 16.24 1.32 13.11
CA ASN A 121 15.59 2.59 12.79
C ASN A 121 15.41 2.80 11.27
N THR A 122 15.85 1.85 10.46
CA THR A 122 15.76 1.91 8.99
C THR A 122 15.27 0.61 8.41
N ALA A 123 14.63 0.71 7.25
CA ALA A 123 14.13 -0.42 6.48
C ALA A 123 14.75 -0.41 5.07
N SER A 124 14.83 -1.57 4.45
CA SER A 124 15.12 -1.71 3.03
C SER A 124 13.81 -1.73 2.24
N ILE A 125 13.77 -1.01 1.11
CA ILE A 125 12.65 -1.10 0.16
C ILE A 125 13.20 -1.57 -1.17
N SER A 126 12.55 -2.59 -1.73
CA SER A 126 12.88 -3.14 -3.04
C SER A 126 11.71 -3.03 -4.02
N VAL A 127 12.02 -3.17 -5.30
CA VAL A 127 11.05 -3.16 -6.39
C VAL A 127 11.25 -4.36 -7.30
N LEU A 128 10.14 -4.94 -7.73
CA LEU A 128 10.08 -6.06 -8.67
C LEU A 128 8.92 -5.82 -9.65
N LEU A 129 9.09 -6.20 -10.92
CA LEU A 129 7.97 -6.31 -11.85
C LEU A 129 7.35 -7.69 -11.72
N ASP A 130 6.03 -7.75 -11.51
CA ASP A 130 5.31 -9.01 -11.56
C ASP A 130 5.27 -9.50 -13.02
N GLY A 131 6.06 -10.54 -13.32
CA GLY A 131 6.18 -11.11 -14.65
C GLY A 131 4.89 -11.75 -15.18
N THR A 132 3.90 -12.00 -14.32
CA THR A 132 2.58 -12.54 -14.73
C THR A 132 1.60 -11.45 -15.14
N ALA A 133 1.85 -10.22 -14.71
CA ALA A 133 1.04 -9.02 -14.99
C ALA A 133 1.76 -8.06 -15.93
N GLY A 134 2.62 -8.58 -16.79
CA GLY A 134 3.37 -7.79 -17.76
C GLY A 134 2.48 -7.12 -18.79
N ASP A 135 3.05 -6.19 -19.51
CA ASP A 135 2.49 -5.58 -20.68
C ASP A 135 1.79 -6.63 -21.58
N ALA A 136 0.49 -6.74 -21.44
CA ALA A 136 -0.30 -7.64 -22.25
C ALA A 136 -0.16 -7.20 -23.72
N ASN A 137 0.70 -7.89 -24.47
CA ASN A 137 0.94 -7.77 -25.90
C ASN A 137 2.21 -7.01 -26.35
N GLY A 138 3.18 -6.71 -25.47
CA GLY A 138 4.46 -6.11 -25.88
C GLY A 138 4.37 -4.69 -26.42
N ARG A 139 3.29 -3.95 -26.11
CA ARG A 139 3.07 -2.58 -26.64
C ARG A 139 3.78 -1.52 -25.85
N ALA A 140 3.92 -1.74 -24.57
CA ALA A 140 4.56 -0.82 -23.66
C ALA A 140 5.47 -1.57 -22.70
N ALA A 141 6.58 -0.99 -22.35
CA ALA A 141 7.45 -1.52 -21.32
C ALA A 141 7.24 -0.73 -20.03
N THR A 142 6.99 -1.43 -18.94
CA THR A 142 6.88 -0.83 -17.59
C THR A 142 8.21 -0.16 -17.24
N ARG A 143 8.13 0.98 -16.58
CA ARG A 143 9.25 1.79 -16.13
C ARG A 143 9.12 2.12 -14.66
N GLU A 144 10.25 2.14 -13.96
CA GLU A 144 10.35 2.53 -12.56
C GLU A 144 11.71 3.17 -12.30
N GLY A 145 11.79 4.15 -11.39
CA GLY A 145 13.07 4.79 -11.07
C GLY A 145 12.97 5.90 -10.03
N ALA A 146 14.15 6.44 -9.68
CA ALA A 146 14.26 7.52 -8.69
C ALA A 146 13.83 8.90 -9.23
N ALA A 147 13.87 9.09 -10.56
CA ALA A 147 13.46 10.33 -11.21
C ALA A 147 12.81 10.02 -12.58
N ALA A 148 11.94 10.89 -13.06
CA ALA A 148 11.24 10.72 -14.34
C ALA A 148 12.20 10.49 -15.52
N ALA A 149 13.37 11.12 -15.50
CA ALA A 149 14.37 10.99 -16.56
C ALA A 149 15.23 9.71 -16.46
N SER A 150 15.19 9.00 -15.34
CA SER A 150 16.04 7.82 -15.07
C SER A 150 15.25 6.54 -14.87
N VAL A 151 13.98 6.50 -15.30
CA VAL A 151 13.17 5.29 -15.19
C VAL A 151 13.69 4.20 -16.15
N ALA A 152 13.73 2.97 -15.65
CA ALA A 152 14.16 1.77 -16.37
C ALA A 152 13.15 0.63 -16.18
N ALA A 153 13.28 -0.44 -16.96
CA ALA A 153 12.48 -1.63 -16.74
C ALA A 153 12.88 -2.29 -15.41
N PRO A 154 11.96 -2.53 -14.47
CA PRO A 154 12.27 -3.27 -13.27
C PRO A 154 12.63 -4.73 -13.61
N SER A 155 13.40 -5.39 -12.73
CA SER A 155 13.65 -6.82 -12.86
C SER A 155 12.37 -7.62 -12.65
N THR A 156 12.23 -8.75 -13.35
CA THR A 156 11.12 -9.70 -13.17
C THR A 156 11.49 -10.91 -12.30
N THR A 157 12.76 -11.03 -11.93
CA THR A 157 13.27 -12.25 -11.23
C THR A 157 13.95 -11.95 -9.91
N VAL A 158 14.57 -10.79 -9.78
CA VAL A 158 15.33 -10.42 -8.58
C VAL A 158 14.86 -9.03 -8.11
N PRO A 159 14.37 -8.90 -6.87
CA PRO A 159 14.03 -7.59 -6.31
C PRO A 159 15.25 -6.67 -6.31
N ASN A 160 15.06 -5.47 -6.83
CA ASN A 160 16.09 -4.42 -6.80
C ASN A 160 15.90 -3.56 -5.56
N ILE A 161 16.83 -3.65 -4.59
CA ILE A 161 16.83 -2.79 -3.42
C ILE A 161 17.30 -1.40 -3.83
N PHE A 162 16.41 -0.42 -3.76
CA PHE A 162 16.74 0.97 -4.13
C PHE A 162 17.01 1.87 -2.92
N THR A 163 16.66 1.44 -1.72
CA THR A 163 17.06 2.07 -0.46
C THR A 163 17.18 1.02 0.65
N SER A 164 18.22 1.14 1.47
CA SER A 164 18.42 0.34 2.68
C SER A 164 18.34 1.18 3.96
N SER A 165 17.94 2.45 3.84
CA SER A 165 17.91 3.42 4.92
C SER A 165 16.58 4.20 5.00
N ALA A 166 15.49 3.58 4.56
CA ALA A 166 14.16 4.19 4.67
C ALA A 166 13.77 4.36 6.14
N VAL A 167 13.46 5.60 6.52
CA VAL A 167 13.13 5.98 7.90
C VAL A 167 11.63 5.86 8.12
N ASN A 168 11.24 5.33 9.28
CA ASN A 168 9.84 5.16 9.68
C ASN A 168 9.06 6.48 9.53
N GLY A 169 7.93 6.40 8.80
CA GLY A 169 7.06 7.55 8.54
C GLY A 169 7.59 8.57 7.53
N THR A 170 8.81 8.38 6.98
CA THR A 170 9.39 9.29 5.99
C THR A 170 9.12 8.78 4.58
N ALA A 171 8.47 9.61 3.76
CA ALA A 171 8.13 9.25 2.39
C ALA A 171 9.36 9.21 1.47
N VAL A 172 9.42 8.19 0.63
CA VAL A 172 10.37 8.05 -0.47
C VAL A 172 9.62 8.21 -1.78
N THR A 173 10.00 9.19 -2.62
CA THR A 173 9.38 9.39 -3.93
C THR A 173 10.02 8.46 -4.96
N ARG A 174 9.16 7.77 -5.74
CA ARG A 174 9.54 6.96 -6.89
C ARG A 174 8.70 7.36 -8.09
N TYR A 175 9.19 7.08 -9.28
CA TYR A 175 8.50 7.33 -10.54
C TYR A 175 8.17 6.00 -11.20
N VAL A 176 6.91 5.81 -11.51
CA VAL A 176 6.41 4.63 -12.25
C VAL A 176 5.87 5.07 -13.59
N GLY A 177 5.85 4.18 -14.58
CA GLY A 177 5.33 4.55 -15.88
C GLY A 177 5.44 3.48 -16.95
N TYR A 178 5.23 3.94 -18.17
CA TYR A 178 5.32 3.13 -19.39
C TYR A 178 6.20 3.83 -20.44
N PHE A 179 7.03 3.05 -21.09
CA PHE A 179 7.59 3.43 -22.38
C PHE A 179 6.73 2.80 -23.48
N VAL A 180 6.12 3.61 -24.34
CA VAL A 180 5.33 3.17 -25.49
C VAL A 180 6.14 3.40 -26.75
N SER A 181 6.44 2.31 -27.47
CA SER A 181 7.21 2.39 -28.72
C SER A 181 6.37 3.02 -29.84
N ASN A 182 7.03 3.79 -30.71
CA ASN A 182 6.45 4.30 -31.95
C ASN A 182 6.71 3.39 -33.17
N ALA A 183 7.32 2.22 -32.95
CA ALA A 183 7.60 1.29 -34.03
C ALA A 183 6.29 0.71 -34.61
N ASN A 184 6.24 0.62 -35.94
CA ASN A 184 5.15 -0.07 -36.65
C ASN A 184 5.36 -1.60 -36.54
N GLY A 185 4.27 -2.34 -36.31
CA GLY A 185 4.33 -3.79 -36.26
C GLY A 185 3.08 -4.40 -35.63
N ALA A 186 3.08 -5.73 -35.46
CA ALA A 186 1.98 -6.50 -34.89
C ALA A 186 1.65 -6.08 -33.43
N SER A 187 2.56 -5.40 -32.76
CA SER A 187 2.40 -4.86 -31.41
C SER A 187 1.62 -3.54 -31.35
N ALA A 188 1.33 -2.91 -32.48
CA ALA A 188 0.67 -1.59 -32.56
C ALA A 188 -0.86 -1.67 -32.40
N VAL A 189 -1.37 -2.65 -31.72
CA VAL A 189 -2.82 -2.85 -31.55
C VAL A 189 -3.35 -1.95 -30.43
N ASN A 190 -4.44 -1.22 -30.71
CA ASN A 190 -5.19 -0.48 -29.68
C ASN A 190 -5.75 -1.42 -28.61
N GLY A 191 -5.75 -1.00 -27.36
CA GLY A 191 -6.38 -1.73 -26.27
C GLY A 191 -5.79 -1.40 -24.91
N ALA A 192 -6.42 -1.93 -23.89
CA ALA A 192 -5.96 -1.75 -22.51
C ALA A 192 -4.59 -2.38 -22.28
N MET A 193 -3.76 -1.69 -21.53
CA MET A 193 -2.48 -2.15 -21.03
C MET A 193 -2.53 -2.20 -19.51
N SER A 194 -1.92 -3.22 -18.93
CA SER A 194 -1.79 -3.31 -17.47
C SER A 194 -0.45 -3.95 -17.12
N SER A 195 0.14 -3.49 -16.05
CA SER A 195 1.29 -4.13 -15.43
C SER A 195 1.20 -3.98 -13.92
N ARG A 196 1.94 -4.81 -13.19
CA ARG A 196 2.01 -4.75 -11.74
C ARG A 196 3.46 -4.58 -11.31
N VAL A 197 3.71 -3.54 -10.54
CA VAL A 197 4.98 -3.31 -9.86
C VAL A 197 4.77 -3.66 -8.39
N ILE A 198 5.64 -4.50 -7.84
CA ILE A 198 5.61 -4.94 -6.45
C ILE A 198 6.69 -4.16 -5.70
N TYR A 199 6.30 -3.47 -4.65
CA TYR A 199 7.22 -2.88 -3.68
C TYR A 199 7.18 -3.71 -2.40
N GLU A 200 8.35 -4.07 -1.93
CA GLU A 200 8.53 -4.86 -0.71
C GLU A 200 9.36 -4.07 0.30
N ILE A 201 8.95 -4.10 1.56
CA ILE A 201 9.69 -3.53 2.68
C ILE A 201 10.21 -4.66 3.56
N THR A 202 11.47 -4.55 3.95
CA THR A 202 12.15 -5.50 4.85
C THR A 202 12.92 -4.72 5.90
N ILE A 203 12.86 -5.16 7.14
CA ILE A 203 13.71 -4.70 8.23
C ILE A 203 14.77 -5.77 8.46
N PRO A 204 16.07 -5.43 8.30
CA PRO A 204 17.17 -6.39 8.49
C PRO A 204 17.37 -6.76 9.97
#